data_da715071cd606fbf02cf0753959f0454
#
_entry.id   da715071cd606fbf02cf0753959f0454
#
_cell.length_a   1.000
_cell.length_b   1.000
_cell.length_c   1.000
_cell.angle_alpha   90.00
_cell.angle_beta   90.00
_cell.angle_gamma   90.00
#
_symmetry.space_group_name_H-M   'P 1'
#
loop_
_entity.id
_entity.type
_entity.pdbx_description
1 polymer ?
#
loop_
_entity_poly.entity_id
_entity_poly.type
_entity_poly.pdbx_seq_one_letter_code
_entity_poly.pdbx_strand_id
1 'polypeptide(L)'
;MATLTAKLTLSSTTATSDSLNLSVSDVLTFSNDVIQKRIATSTTAAVFLAAADYGESYVYLNNLSTTTAEKIYIRSGATGSANILTLKPEEFTFFPWASDEDLVYDADSGTPVMEIMLFEV
;
A
#
# COMPACT_ATOMS: atom_id res chain seq x y z
N MET A 1 0.55 -24.22 0.34
CA MET A 1 0.52 -22.84 0.84
C MET A 1 1.91 -22.24 0.72
N ALA A 2 1.97 -21.00 0.33
CA ALA A 2 3.22 -20.26 0.22
C ALA A 2 3.47 -19.42 1.47
N THR A 3 4.70 -19.00 1.66
CA THR A 3 5.09 -18.15 2.79
C THR A 3 5.76 -16.88 2.30
N LEU A 4 5.53 -15.80 3.03
CA LEU A 4 6.14 -14.50 2.81
C LEU A 4 6.80 -14.06 4.12
N THR A 5 8.08 -13.75 4.08
CA THR A 5 8.75 -13.14 5.23
C THR A 5 8.64 -11.62 5.10
N ALA A 6 7.92 -11.01 6.02
CA ALA A 6 7.81 -9.57 6.11
C ALA A 6 8.72 -9.05 7.22
N LYS A 7 9.59 -8.09 6.88
CA LYS A 7 10.52 -7.51 7.85
C LYS A 7 10.46 -5.99 7.77
N LEU A 8 10.27 -5.34 8.93
CA LEU A 8 10.32 -3.90 9.06
C LEU A 8 11.49 -3.51 9.95
N THR A 9 12.30 -2.59 9.47
CA THR A 9 13.37 -1.99 10.27
C THR A 9 13.18 -0.47 10.28
N LEU A 10 13.09 0.10 11.48
CA LEU A 10 13.04 1.55 11.68
C LEU A 10 14.25 1.96 12.52
N SER A 11 15.05 2.87 11.99
CA SER A 11 16.25 3.34 12.68
C SER A 11 16.40 4.85 12.53
N SER A 12 16.84 5.51 13.58
CA SER A 12 17.14 6.92 13.56
C SER A 12 18.14 7.26 14.69
N THR A 13 19.04 8.19 14.40
CA THR A 13 19.97 8.73 15.42
C THR A 13 19.48 10.07 15.97
N THR A 14 18.40 10.62 15.44
CA THR A 14 17.92 11.98 15.74
C THR A 14 16.46 12.05 16.17
N ALA A 15 15.71 10.95 16.10
CA ALA A 15 14.28 10.95 16.41
C ALA A 15 13.97 11.06 17.90
N THR A 16 14.90 10.61 18.76
CA THR A 16 14.78 10.66 20.23
C THR A 16 16.13 11.02 20.83
N SER A 17 16.18 11.27 22.15
CA SER A 17 17.45 11.48 22.86
C SER A 17 18.38 10.26 22.77
N ASP A 18 17.80 9.06 22.67
CA ASP A 18 18.52 7.83 22.36
C ASP A 18 18.27 7.41 20.93
N SER A 19 19.18 6.61 20.34
CA SER A 19 18.99 6.07 19.00
C SER A 19 17.76 5.16 18.94
N LEU A 20 16.90 5.38 17.94
CA LEU A 20 15.80 4.49 17.65
C LEU A 20 16.31 3.32 16.81
N ASN A 21 16.04 2.11 17.26
CA ASN A 21 16.39 0.89 16.52
C ASN A 21 15.30 -0.16 16.75
N LEU A 22 14.40 -0.27 15.77
CA LEU A 22 13.32 -1.24 15.78
C LEU A 22 13.50 -2.20 14.62
N SER A 23 13.40 -3.49 14.88
CA SER A 23 13.35 -4.51 13.85
C SER A 23 12.31 -5.55 14.23
N VAL A 24 11.31 -5.74 13.37
CA VAL A 24 10.29 -6.77 13.54
C VAL A 24 10.21 -7.60 12.26
N SER A 25 9.97 -8.88 12.41
CA SER A 25 9.77 -9.77 11.27
C SER A 25 8.72 -10.81 11.60
N ASP A 26 7.98 -11.23 10.57
CA ASP A 26 6.99 -12.30 10.69
C ASP A 26 7.01 -13.12 9.40
N VAL A 27 6.64 -14.38 9.52
CA VAL A 27 6.44 -15.28 8.38
C VAL A 27 4.95 -15.44 8.18
N LEU A 28 4.45 -14.87 7.10
CA LEU A 28 3.04 -14.87 6.77
C LEU A 28 2.74 -16.01 5.81
N THR A 29 1.59 -16.67 5.99
CA THR A 29 1.13 -17.69 5.07
C THR A 29 0.03 -17.13 4.19
N PHE A 30 0.03 -17.52 2.92
CA PHE A 30 -0.98 -17.09 1.96
C PHE A 30 -1.23 -18.21 0.95
N SER A 31 -2.29 -18.08 0.14
CA SER A 31 -2.53 -18.97 -0.98
C SER A 31 -1.42 -18.78 -2.03
N ASN A 32 -1.34 -19.68 -3.00
CA ASN A 32 -0.29 -19.58 -4.03
C ASN A 32 -0.52 -18.44 -5.03
N ASP A 33 -1.66 -17.78 -4.96
CA ASP A 33 -2.00 -16.71 -5.88
C ASP A 33 -1.43 -15.38 -5.40
N VAL A 34 -0.56 -14.81 -6.22
CA VAL A 34 0.01 -13.47 -6.00
C VAL A 34 -0.37 -12.61 -7.19
N ILE A 35 -0.96 -11.46 -6.90
CA ILE A 35 -1.25 -10.46 -7.92
C ILE A 35 -0.17 -9.40 -7.84
N GLN A 36 0.44 -9.10 -9.00
CA GLN A 36 1.47 -8.10 -9.13
C GLN A 36 1.17 -7.26 -10.36
N LYS A 37 0.98 -5.96 -10.19
CA LYS A 37 0.67 -5.06 -11.29
C LYS A 37 1.14 -3.64 -11.02
N ARG A 38 1.21 -2.86 -12.08
CA ARG A 38 1.46 -1.40 -12.02
C ARG A 38 0.31 -0.71 -12.74
N ILE A 39 -0.23 0.32 -12.12
CA ILE A 39 -1.32 1.11 -12.71
C ILE A 39 -0.94 2.59 -12.72
N ALA A 40 -1.35 3.29 -13.78
CA ALA A 40 -1.30 4.75 -13.81
C ALA A 40 -2.52 5.26 -13.03
N THR A 41 -2.28 5.99 -11.95
CA THR A 41 -3.35 6.64 -11.20
C THR A 41 -3.72 7.97 -11.87
N SER A 42 -4.78 8.60 -11.42
CA SER A 42 -5.19 9.89 -11.92
C SER A 42 -5.80 10.75 -10.82
N THR A 43 -6.07 12.01 -11.13
CA THR A 43 -6.75 12.92 -10.21
C THR A 43 -8.25 12.64 -10.08
N THR A 44 -8.77 11.65 -10.83
CA THR A 44 -10.12 11.13 -10.66
C THR A 44 -10.05 9.85 -9.84
N ALA A 45 -10.69 9.84 -8.68
CA ALA A 45 -10.67 8.68 -7.79
C ALA A 45 -11.29 7.45 -8.45
N ALA A 46 -10.66 6.29 -8.27
CA ALA A 46 -11.13 5.03 -8.82
C ALA A 46 -10.75 3.85 -7.93
N VAL A 47 -11.60 2.81 -7.94
CA VAL A 47 -11.33 1.54 -7.27
C VAL A 47 -10.21 0.82 -7.99
N PHE A 48 -9.22 0.34 -7.24
CA PHE A 48 -8.12 -0.47 -7.81
C PHE A 48 -8.06 -1.89 -7.23
N LEU A 49 -8.63 -2.12 -6.05
CA LEU A 49 -8.82 -3.45 -5.46
C LEU A 49 -10.26 -3.52 -4.93
N ALA A 50 -11.10 -4.30 -5.61
CA ALA A 50 -12.48 -4.46 -5.22
C ALA A 50 -12.62 -5.59 -4.19
N ALA A 51 -13.32 -5.32 -3.09
CA ALA A 51 -13.56 -6.31 -2.05
C ALA A 51 -14.30 -7.55 -2.56
N ALA A 52 -15.14 -7.39 -3.58
CA ALA A 52 -15.86 -8.50 -4.17
C ALA A 52 -14.96 -9.48 -4.96
N ASP A 53 -13.78 -9.05 -5.36
CA ASP A 53 -12.87 -9.85 -6.19
C ASP A 53 -11.82 -10.61 -5.39
N TYR A 54 -11.56 -10.21 -4.15
CA TYR A 54 -10.48 -10.76 -3.33
C TYR A 54 -10.95 -11.02 -1.91
N GLY A 55 -10.37 -12.01 -1.28
CA GLY A 55 -10.52 -12.25 0.14
C GLY A 55 -9.53 -11.47 0.98
N GLU A 56 -9.47 -11.79 2.26
CA GLU A 56 -8.48 -11.23 3.18
C GLU A 56 -7.07 -11.40 2.61
N SER A 57 -6.28 -10.36 2.64
CA SER A 57 -5.01 -10.32 1.90
C SER A 57 -3.98 -9.44 2.61
N TYR A 58 -2.71 -9.64 2.25
CA TYR A 58 -1.64 -8.68 2.54
C TYR A 58 -1.40 -7.85 1.29
N VAL A 59 -1.38 -6.53 1.43
CA VAL A 59 -1.27 -5.60 0.31
C VAL A 59 0.00 -4.76 0.44
N TYR A 60 0.77 -4.72 -0.65
CA TYR A 60 1.92 -3.83 -0.82
C TYR A 60 1.59 -2.81 -1.89
N LEU A 61 1.83 -1.54 -1.57
CA LEU A 61 1.65 -0.42 -2.49
C LEU A 61 2.91 0.44 -2.48
N ASN A 62 3.32 0.91 -3.66
CA ASN A 62 4.45 1.81 -3.80
C ASN A 62 4.15 2.87 -4.85
N ASN A 63 4.35 4.13 -4.50
CA ASN A 63 4.27 5.24 -5.45
C ASN A 63 5.62 5.36 -6.16
N LEU A 64 5.64 4.99 -7.43
CA LEU A 64 6.86 4.97 -8.25
C LEU A 64 7.24 6.33 -8.82
N SER A 65 6.43 7.38 -8.59
CA SER A 65 6.75 8.72 -9.08
C SER A 65 7.97 9.30 -8.37
N THR A 66 8.71 10.14 -9.08
CA THR A 66 9.80 10.95 -8.54
C THR A 66 9.45 12.44 -8.51
N THR A 67 8.25 12.80 -8.98
CA THR A 67 7.77 14.18 -9.08
C THR A 67 7.13 14.61 -7.77
N THR A 68 7.64 15.65 -7.12
CA THR A 68 7.27 16.06 -5.75
C THR A 68 5.77 16.25 -5.53
N ALA A 69 5.02 16.76 -6.51
CA ALA A 69 3.60 17.02 -6.38
C ALA A 69 2.72 15.78 -6.58
N GLU A 70 3.29 14.67 -7.05
CA GLU A 70 2.52 13.48 -7.43
C GLU A 70 2.33 12.53 -6.24
N LYS A 71 1.51 12.94 -5.29
CA LYS A 71 1.10 12.11 -4.15
C LYS A 71 -0.07 11.22 -4.56
N ILE A 72 -0.15 10.04 -3.97
CA ILE A 72 -1.28 9.12 -4.13
C ILE A 72 -1.97 8.98 -2.79
N TYR A 73 -3.26 9.31 -2.74
CA TYR A 73 -4.10 9.06 -1.58
C TYR A 73 -4.80 7.72 -1.74
N ILE A 74 -4.91 6.98 -0.66
CA ILE A 74 -5.64 5.73 -0.61
C ILE A 74 -6.84 5.88 0.32
N ARG A 75 -8.00 5.44 -0.16
CA ARG A 75 -9.27 5.46 0.56
C ARG A 75 -9.81 4.05 0.71
N SER A 76 -10.61 3.84 1.72
CA SER A 76 -11.35 2.61 1.91
C SER A 76 -12.85 2.90 1.77
N GLY A 77 -13.54 2.15 0.91
CA GLY A 77 -14.95 2.33 0.66
C GLY A 77 -15.24 3.12 -0.62
N ALA A 78 -16.21 4.02 -0.57
CA ALA A 78 -16.63 4.80 -1.74
C ALA A 78 -15.54 5.80 -2.19
N THR A 79 -15.59 6.20 -3.47
CA THR A 79 -14.61 7.13 -4.05
C THR A 79 -14.58 8.51 -3.35
N GLY A 80 -15.68 8.91 -2.70
CA GLY A 80 -15.75 10.15 -1.93
C GLY A 80 -15.36 10.04 -0.46
N SER A 81 -14.89 8.86 0.00
CA SER A 81 -14.49 8.65 1.39
C SER A 81 -13.23 9.43 1.75
N ALA A 82 -12.95 9.56 3.04
CA ALA A 82 -11.73 10.20 3.52
C ALA A 82 -10.49 9.39 3.19
N ASN A 83 -9.37 10.08 2.97
CA ASN A 83 -8.07 9.43 2.76
C ASN A 83 -7.62 8.74 4.05
N ILE A 84 -7.18 7.49 3.93
CA ILE A 84 -6.60 6.72 5.05
C ILE A 84 -5.09 6.63 4.96
N LEU A 85 -4.53 6.68 3.75
CA LEU A 85 -3.09 6.66 3.51
C LEU A 85 -2.72 7.76 2.53
N THR A 86 -1.52 8.29 2.69
CA THR A 86 -0.89 9.18 1.73
C THR A 86 0.47 8.61 1.37
N LEU A 87 0.66 8.30 0.10
CA LEU A 87 1.94 7.87 -0.44
C LEU A 87 2.56 9.02 -1.23
N LYS A 88 3.54 9.69 -0.64
CA LYS A 88 4.36 10.66 -1.35
C LYS A 88 5.20 9.94 -2.39
N PRO A 89 5.82 10.65 -3.35
CA PRO A 89 6.72 10.02 -4.32
C PRO A 89 7.75 9.12 -3.63
N GLU A 90 7.93 7.92 -4.15
CA GLU A 90 8.86 6.90 -3.67
C GLU A 90 8.50 6.27 -2.30
N GLU A 91 7.36 6.64 -1.72
CA GLU A 91 6.89 6.01 -0.48
C GLU A 91 6.11 4.72 -0.77
N PHE A 92 6.21 3.80 0.17
CA PHE A 92 5.52 2.51 0.09
C PHE A 92 4.79 2.20 1.39
N THR A 93 3.87 1.23 1.32
CA THR A 93 3.18 0.66 2.48
C THR A 93 2.96 -0.83 2.28
N PHE A 94 2.89 -1.54 3.38
CA PHE A 94 2.50 -2.94 3.43
C PHE A 94 1.54 -3.11 4.59
N PHE A 95 0.37 -3.68 4.35
CA PHE A 95 -0.65 -3.80 5.39
C PHE A 95 -1.54 -5.02 5.18
N PRO A 96 -2.06 -5.61 6.28
CA PRO A 96 -3.12 -6.60 6.18
C PRO A 96 -4.44 -5.91 5.84
N TRP A 97 -5.13 -6.43 4.83
CA TRP A 97 -6.39 -5.89 4.34
C TRP A 97 -7.50 -6.90 4.61
N ALA A 98 -8.57 -6.47 5.30
CA ALA A 98 -9.70 -7.33 5.63
C ALA A 98 -10.60 -7.64 4.44
N SER A 99 -10.49 -6.86 3.37
CA SER A 99 -11.35 -6.99 2.18
C SER A 99 -12.84 -6.73 2.44
N ASP A 100 -13.16 -5.99 3.49
CA ASP A 100 -14.55 -5.62 3.77
C ASP A 100 -15.03 -4.45 2.91
N GLU A 101 -14.09 -3.62 2.47
CA GLU A 101 -14.34 -2.41 1.68
C GLU A 101 -13.36 -2.36 0.52
N ASP A 102 -13.78 -1.75 -0.59
CA ASP A 102 -12.91 -1.50 -1.74
C ASP A 102 -11.74 -0.58 -1.37
N LEU A 103 -10.61 -0.74 -2.03
CA LEU A 103 -9.51 0.22 -1.98
C LEU A 103 -9.54 1.12 -3.21
N VAL A 104 -9.48 2.43 -2.96
CA VAL A 104 -9.63 3.49 -3.96
C VAL A 104 -8.37 4.34 -3.96
N TYR A 105 -7.86 4.66 -5.15
CA TYR A 105 -6.78 5.65 -5.30
C TYR A 105 -7.34 7.01 -5.69
N ASP A 106 -6.56 8.04 -5.38
CA ASP A 106 -6.78 9.41 -5.86
C ASP A 106 -5.44 10.13 -5.91
N ALA A 107 -4.98 10.51 -7.08
CA ALA A 107 -3.74 11.26 -7.21
C ALA A 107 -3.97 12.75 -6.97
N ASP A 108 -3.07 13.39 -6.24
CA ASP A 108 -3.11 14.83 -5.99
C ASP A 108 -2.81 15.62 -7.28
N SER A 109 -1.91 15.11 -8.10
CA SER A 109 -1.49 15.74 -9.34
C SER A 109 -0.95 14.68 -10.30
N GLY A 110 -1.10 14.92 -11.60
CA GLY A 110 -0.53 14.07 -12.64
C GLY A 110 -1.10 12.66 -12.68
N THR A 111 -0.28 11.74 -13.14
CA THR A 111 -0.64 10.32 -13.29
C THR A 111 0.46 9.41 -12.71
N PRO A 112 0.79 9.54 -11.41
CA PRO A 112 1.84 8.72 -10.83
C PRO A 112 1.49 7.23 -10.96
N VAL A 113 2.51 6.42 -11.27
CA VAL A 113 2.33 4.97 -11.36
C VAL A 113 2.44 4.37 -9.96
N MET A 114 1.47 3.52 -9.63
CA MET A 114 1.46 2.78 -8.38
C MET A 114 1.74 1.30 -8.66
N GLU A 115 2.73 0.76 -7.95
CA GLU A 115 3.00 -0.67 -7.95
C GLU A 115 2.18 -1.35 -6.86
N ILE A 116 1.57 -2.48 -7.19
CA ILE A 116 0.66 -3.21 -6.31
C ILE A 116 1.09 -4.66 -6.27
N MET A 117 1.20 -5.21 -5.06
CA MET A 117 1.27 -6.65 -4.85
C MET A 117 0.19 -7.05 -3.85
N LEU A 118 -0.49 -8.15 -4.12
CA LEU A 118 -1.53 -8.69 -3.25
C LEU A 118 -1.25 -10.16 -3.01
N PHE A 119 -1.23 -10.53 -1.74
CA PHE A 119 -1.00 -11.90 -1.26
C PHE A 119 -2.27 -12.35 -0.54
N GLU A 120 -3.12 -13.09 -1.21
CA GLU A 120 -4.39 -13.53 -0.65
C GLU A 120 -4.20 -14.68 0.34
N VAL A 121 -4.81 -14.54 1.50
CA VAL A 121 -4.72 -15.53 2.59
C VAL A 121 -5.54 -16.78 2.31
#